data_2ac76319feb108314aaee7a39bac827c
#
_entry.id   2ac76319feb108314aaee7a39bac827c
#
_cell.length_a   1.000
_cell.length_b   1.000
_cell.length_c   1.000
_cell.angle_alpha   90.00
_cell.angle_beta   90.00
_cell.angle_gamma   90.00
#
_symmetry.space_group_name_H-M   'P 1'
#
loop_
_entity.id
_entity.type
_entity.pdbx_description
1 polymer ?
#
loop_
_entity_poly.entity_id
_entity_poly.type
_entity_poly.pdbx_seq_one_letter_code
_entity_poly.pdbx_strand_id
1 'polypeptide(L)'
;VQRASGPLHGNLTPAVSEPGTVFPGYLVAILSVLMVTLVVVVVAGNALVIMAFIVDKTLRTQSNYFFLNLAISDFLVGAFCIPVYIPYNLTGRWMLGKELCKVWLVMDYLLCSASVFNIVLISYDRFLSVTRAVSTVKYRAQRNMTRHAVLKMVAVWVLAFLLYGPAIMFWESVVGQSVVPSHECYTPDNLL
;
A
#
# COMPACT_ATOMS: atom_id res chain seq x y z
N VAL A 1 9.45 -70.75 5.67
CA VAL A 1 8.83 -70.74 4.33
C VAL A 1 8.32 -69.36 4.04
N GLN A 2 9.07 -68.64 3.31
CA GLN A 2 8.89 -67.71 2.20
C GLN A 2 7.45 -67.38 1.76
N ARG A 3 7.08 -66.09 1.68
CA ARG A 3 6.89 -65.40 0.40
C ARG A 3 6.61 -63.94 0.57
N ALA A 4 7.34 -63.19 -0.17
CA ALA A 4 7.25 -61.81 -0.52
C ALA A 4 6.01 -61.50 -1.34
N SER A 5 5.47 -60.32 -1.21
CA SER A 5 4.79 -59.59 -2.26
C SER A 5 5.04 -58.11 -2.08
N GLY A 6 5.58 -57.50 -3.15
CA GLY A 6 6.20 -56.19 -3.18
C GLY A 6 5.24 -55.02 -3.14
N PRO A 7 5.78 -53.81 -2.96
CA PRO A 7 5.02 -52.56 -2.91
C PRO A 7 4.80 -52.03 -4.32
N LEU A 8 3.59 -51.65 -4.61
CA LEU A 8 3.23 -50.73 -5.71
C LEU A 8 3.81 -49.35 -5.41
N HIS A 9 4.93 -49.08 -6.07
CA HIS A 9 5.51 -47.74 -6.18
C HIS A 9 4.62 -46.90 -7.11
N GLY A 10 3.68 -46.19 -6.52
CA GLY A 10 3.11 -45.02 -7.15
C GLY A 10 4.16 -43.91 -7.09
N ASN A 11 4.83 -43.64 -8.21
CA ASN A 11 5.68 -42.48 -8.40
C ASN A 11 4.84 -41.22 -8.35
N LEU A 12 4.61 -40.68 -7.15
CA LEU A 12 4.35 -39.29 -6.94
C LEU A 12 5.70 -38.60 -7.04
N THR A 13 6.01 -38.08 -8.23
CA THR A 13 7.09 -37.11 -8.39
C THR A 13 6.82 -35.94 -7.45
N PRO A 14 7.69 -35.69 -6.44
CA PRO A 14 7.54 -34.47 -5.66
C PRO A 14 7.72 -33.30 -6.62
N ALA A 15 6.75 -32.40 -6.66
CA ALA A 15 6.90 -31.12 -7.34
C ALA A 15 8.21 -30.49 -6.83
N VAL A 16 9.19 -30.37 -7.73
CA VAL A 16 10.48 -29.76 -7.43
C VAL A 16 10.19 -28.31 -7.06
N SER A 17 10.20 -28.02 -5.76
CA SER A 17 10.25 -26.65 -5.29
C SER A 17 11.63 -26.12 -5.63
N GLU A 18 11.69 -25.09 -6.47
CA GLU A 18 12.93 -24.38 -6.73
C GLU A 18 13.53 -23.92 -5.38
N PRO A 19 14.86 -24.06 -5.19
CA PRO A 19 15.50 -23.66 -3.93
C PRO A 19 15.35 -22.14 -3.76
N GLY A 20 14.48 -21.73 -2.82
CA GLY A 20 14.26 -20.33 -2.46
C GLY A 20 12.83 -19.81 -2.55
N THR A 21 11.85 -20.62 -2.93
CA THR A 21 10.43 -20.22 -2.93
C THR A 21 9.63 -20.95 -1.86
N VAL A 22 8.69 -20.23 -1.21
CA VAL A 22 7.78 -20.79 -0.18
C VAL A 22 6.70 -21.68 -0.81
N PHE A 23 6.40 -21.47 -2.09
CA PHE A 23 5.31 -22.13 -2.81
C PHE A 23 5.82 -23.02 -3.96
N PRO A 24 5.03 -24.03 -4.39
CA PRO A 24 5.31 -24.78 -5.60
C PRO A 24 5.42 -23.87 -6.83
N GLY A 25 6.28 -24.22 -7.79
CA GLY A 25 6.61 -23.37 -8.95
C GLY A 25 5.38 -22.87 -9.76
N TYR A 26 4.34 -23.69 -9.92
CA TYR A 26 3.11 -23.28 -10.62
C TYR A 26 2.32 -22.20 -9.83
N LEU A 27 2.30 -22.28 -8.49
CA LEU A 27 1.67 -21.26 -7.66
C LEU A 27 2.47 -19.95 -7.68
N VAL A 28 3.79 -20.04 -7.67
CA VAL A 28 4.67 -18.86 -7.82
C VAL A 28 4.38 -18.15 -9.13
N ALA A 29 4.24 -18.88 -10.25
CA ALA A 29 3.91 -18.30 -11.53
C ALA A 29 2.53 -17.62 -11.54
N ILE A 30 1.50 -18.29 -11.02
CA ILE A 30 0.14 -17.73 -10.95
C ILE A 30 0.12 -16.48 -10.08
N LEU A 31 0.69 -16.53 -8.86
CA LEU A 31 0.75 -15.40 -7.94
C LEU A 31 1.53 -14.23 -8.54
N SER A 32 2.66 -14.50 -9.20
CA SER A 32 3.45 -13.47 -9.86
C SER A 32 2.66 -12.76 -10.96
N VAL A 33 1.95 -13.50 -11.82
CA VAL A 33 1.12 -12.91 -12.87
C VAL A 33 0.00 -12.06 -12.28
N LEU A 34 -0.69 -12.56 -11.24
CA LEU A 34 -1.75 -11.80 -10.56
C LEU A 34 -1.23 -10.53 -9.92
N MET A 35 -0.10 -10.60 -9.21
CA MET A 35 0.51 -9.44 -8.56
C MET A 35 1.01 -8.40 -9.58
N VAL A 36 1.67 -8.83 -10.65
CA VAL A 36 2.11 -7.91 -11.71
C VAL A 36 0.92 -7.27 -12.42
N THR A 37 -0.13 -8.02 -12.68
CA THR A 37 -1.37 -7.48 -13.26
C THR A 37 -1.99 -6.44 -12.33
N LEU A 38 -2.05 -6.71 -11.03
CA LEU A 38 -2.53 -5.76 -10.03
C LEU A 38 -1.70 -4.46 -10.04
N VAL A 39 -0.37 -4.57 -10.05
CA VAL A 39 0.52 -3.40 -10.14
C VAL A 39 0.21 -2.57 -11.38
N VAL A 40 0.12 -3.20 -12.55
CA VAL A 40 -0.18 -2.50 -13.82
C VAL A 40 -1.52 -1.76 -13.75
N VAL A 41 -2.57 -2.43 -13.26
CA VAL A 41 -3.91 -1.82 -13.15
C VAL A 41 -3.91 -0.65 -12.16
N VAL A 42 -3.30 -0.83 -10.99
CA VAL A 42 -3.25 0.22 -9.96
C VAL A 42 -2.43 1.43 -10.45
N VAL A 43 -1.26 1.20 -11.02
CA VAL A 43 -0.39 2.27 -11.52
C VAL A 43 -1.04 2.99 -12.71
N ALA A 44 -1.53 2.27 -13.71
CA ALA A 44 -2.12 2.87 -14.89
C ALA A 44 -3.42 3.62 -14.57
N GLY A 45 -4.31 3.03 -13.77
CA GLY A 45 -5.58 3.65 -13.38
C GLY A 45 -5.37 4.96 -12.61
N ASN A 46 -4.48 4.96 -11.62
CA ASN A 46 -4.22 6.15 -10.82
C ASN A 46 -3.41 7.20 -11.59
N ALA A 47 -2.49 6.80 -12.47
CA ALA A 47 -1.79 7.71 -13.37
C ALA A 47 -2.76 8.45 -14.30
N LEU A 48 -3.78 7.78 -14.84
CA LEU A 48 -4.81 8.40 -15.66
C LEU A 48 -5.59 9.47 -14.89
N VAL A 49 -5.96 9.19 -13.62
CA VAL A 49 -6.64 10.18 -12.76
C VAL A 49 -5.76 11.40 -12.53
N ILE A 50 -4.48 11.19 -12.22
CA ILE A 50 -3.50 12.28 -12.00
C ILE A 50 -3.33 13.10 -13.29
N MET A 51 -3.17 12.45 -14.43
CA MET A 51 -3.06 13.13 -15.73
C MET A 51 -4.31 13.94 -16.08
N ALA A 52 -5.50 13.37 -15.92
CA ALA A 52 -6.74 14.07 -16.16
C ALA A 52 -6.86 15.36 -15.32
N PHE A 53 -6.46 15.30 -14.05
CA PHE A 53 -6.47 16.46 -13.16
C PHE A 53 -5.46 17.54 -13.57
N ILE A 54 -4.31 17.15 -14.13
CA ILE A 54 -3.28 18.08 -14.62
C ILE A 54 -3.74 18.78 -15.89
N VAL A 55 -4.29 18.01 -16.84
CA VAL A 55 -4.69 18.49 -18.16
C VAL A 55 -5.97 19.33 -18.10
N ASP A 56 -6.98 18.85 -17.38
CA ASP A 56 -8.27 19.52 -17.31
C ASP A 56 -8.41 20.38 -16.04
N LYS A 57 -8.29 21.69 -16.24
CA LYS A 57 -8.42 22.67 -15.15
C LYS A 57 -9.84 22.75 -14.58
N THR A 58 -10.84 22.27 -15.30
CA THR A 58 -12.25 22.26 -14.82
C THR A 58 -12.46 21.27 -13.68
N LEU A 59 -11.59 20.25 -13.60
CA LEU A 59 -11.60 19.26 -12.53
C LEU A 59 -11.08 19.78 -11.17
N ARG A 60 -10.60 21.02 -11.09
CA ARG A 60 -10.00 21.58 -9.86
C ARG A 60 -11.05 22.04 -8.86
N THR A 61 -11.93 21.16 -8.46
CA THR A 61 -12.90 21.35 -7.37
C THR A 61 -12.38 20.76 -6.06
N GLN A 62 -12.94 21.17 -4.91
CA GLN A 62 -12.51 20.67 -3.61
C GLN A 62 -12.58 19.14 -3.52
N SER A 63 -13.67 18.54 -3.91
CA SER A 63 -13.84 17.08 -3.96
C SER A 63 -12.78 16.39 -4.80
N ASN A 64 -12.48 16.96 -5.97
CA ASN A 64 -11.53 16.35 -6.91
C ASN A 64 -10.08 16.42 -6.40
N TYR A 65 -9.74 17.39 -5.55
CA TYR A 65 -8.45 17.38 -4.85
C TYR A 65 -8.29 16.18 -3.91
N PHE A 66 -9.35 15.75 -3.25
CA PHE A 66 -9.30 14.55 -2.41
C PHE A 66 -9.15 13.27 -3.24
N PHE A 67 -9.82 13.19 -4.40
CA PHE A 67 -9.62 12.10 -5.36
C PHE A 67 -8.21 12.10 -5.94
N LEU A 68 -7.64 13.26 -6.25
CA LEU A 68 -6.25 13.38 -6.68
C LEU A 68 -5.29 12.86 -5.60
N ASN A 69 -5.50 13.25 -4.34
CA ASN A 69 -4.66 12.83 -3.24
C ASN A 69 -4.75 11.31 -3.01
N LEU A 70 -5.94 10.74 -3.11
CA LEU A 70 -6.13 9.29 -3.08
C LEU A 70 -5.39 8.60 -4.23
N ALA A 71 -5.52 9.11 -5.46
CA ALA A 71 -4.83 8.56 -6.62
C ALA A 71 -3.31 8.64 -6.50
N ILE A 72 -2.75 9.70 -5.88
CA ILE A 72 -1.32 9.80 -5.60
C ILE A 72 -0.88 8.73 -4.60
N SER A 73 -1.61 8.55 -3.50
CA SER A 73 -1.32 7.51 -2.51
C SER A 73 -1.33 6.12 -3.15
N ASP A 74 -2.39 5.79 -3.87
CA ASP A 74 -2.56 4.48 -4.49
C ASP A 74 -1.56 4.23 -5.63
N PHE A 75 -1.19 5.28 -6.39
CA PHE A 75 -0.12 5.19 -7.38
C PHE A 75 1.21 4.82 -6.72
N LEU A 76 1.56 5.44 -5.60
CA LEU A 76 2.80 5.15 -4.87
C LEU A 76 2.79 3.75 -4.25
N VAL A 77 1.65 3.29 -3.74
CA VAL A 77 1.49 1.89 -3.29
C VAL A 77 1.75 0.93 -4.44
N GLY A 78 1.13 1.15 -5.60
CA GLY A 78 1.30 0.31 -6.78
C GLY A 78 2.70 0.37 -7.39
N ALA A 79 3.34 1.53 -7.39
CA ALA A 79 4.65 1.72 -8.02
C ALA A 79 5.83 1.34 -7.11
N PHE A 80 5.68 1.41 -5.80
CA PHE A 80 6.75 1.19 -4.84
C PHE A 80 6.46 0.04 -3.85
N CYS A 81 5.36 0.11 -3.08
CA CYS A 81 5.12 -0.85 -2.00
C CYS A 81 4.89 -2.27 -2.51
N ILE A 82 4.01 -2.44 -3.51
CA ILE A 82 3.68 -3.77 -4.05
C ILE A 82 4.88 -4.41 -4.78
N PRO A 83 5.62 -3.72 -5.69
CA PRO A 83 6.78 -4.32 -6.35
C PRO A 83 7.90 -4.77 -5.40
N VAL A 84 8.10 -4.05 -4.30
CA VAL A 84 9.06 -4.42 -3.26
C VAL A 84 8.55 -5.62 -2.44
N TYR A 85 7.25 -5.71 -2.22
CA TYR A 85 6.61 -6.80 -1.47
C TYR A 85 6.57 -8.12 -2.25
N ILE A 86 6.47 -8.09 -3.59
CA ILE A 86 6.36 -9.29 -4.43
C ILE A 86 7.51 -10.29 -4.17
N PRO A 87 8.80 -9.94 -4.32
CA PRO A 87 9.89 -10.88 -4.08
C PRO A 87 9.92 -11.35 -2.62
N TYR A 88 9.63 -10.50 -1.66
CA TYR A 88 9.55 -10.88 -0.25
C TYR A 88 8.46 -11.93 0.01
N ASN A 89 7.27 -11.74 -0.57
CA ASN A 89 6.15 -12.67 -0.41
C ASN A 89 6.39 -14.03 -1.09
N LEU A 90 7.08 -14.04 -2.24
CA LEU A 90 7.36 -15.26 -2.98
C LEU A 90 8.51 -16.07 -2.41
N THR A 91 9.54 -15.42 -1.88
CA THR A 91 10.74 -16.07 -1.32
C THR A 91 10.66 -16.28 0.19
N GLY A 92 9.75 -15.58 0.89
CA GLY A 92 9.66 -15.57 2.35
C GLY A 92 10.88 -14.94 3.03
N ARG A 93 11.74 -14.24 2.29
CA ARG A 93 12.96 -13.62 2.82
C ARG A 93 13.11 -12.18 2.35
N TRP A 94 13.45 -11.30 3.30
CA TRP A 94 13.78 -9.92 3.01
C TRP A 94 15.27 -9.81 2.62
N MET A 95 15.54 -9.39 1.38
CA MET A 95 16.90 -9.31 0.83
C MET A 95 17.46 -7.89 0.74
N LEU A 96 16.62 -6.87 1.03
CA LEU A 96 16.94 -5.46 0.76
C LEU A 96 17.59 -4.73 1.93
N GLY A 97 17.88 -5.44 3.03
CA GLY A 97 18.52 -4.88 4.22
C GLY A 97 17.56 -4.17 5.18
N LYS A 98 18.03 -3.90 6.39
CA LYS A 98 17.20 -3.35 7.48
C LYS A 98 16.72 -1.92 7.22
N GLU A 99 17.57 -1.08 6.66
CA GLU A 99 17.23 0.33 6.42
C GLU A 99 16.11 0.45 5.37
N LEU A 100 16.18 -0.34 4.30
CA LEU A 100 15.13 -0.33 3.29
C LEU A 100 13.84 -0.97 3.81
N CYS A 101 13.93 -1.94 4.73
CA CYS A 101 12.77 -2.47 5.43
C CYS A 101 12.03 -1.38 6.22
N LYS A 102 12.76 -0.59 7.03
CA LYS A 102 12.16 0.52 7.78
C LYS A 102 11.49 1.54 6.86
N VAL A 103 12.18 1.96 5.80
CA VAL A 103 11.64 2.90 4.82
C VAL A 103 10.40 2.34 4.14
N TRP A 104 10.43 1.07 3.74
CA TRP A 104 9.30 0.40 3.11
C TRP A 104 8.09 0.30 4.05
N LEU A 105 8.31 -0.08 5.32
CA LEU A 105 7.26 -0.12 6.34
C LEU A 105 6.65 1.26 6.59
N VAL A 106 7.49 2.29 6.77
CA VAL A 106 7.00 3.68 6.94
C VAL A 106 6.15 4.11 5.75
N MET A 107 6.62 3.86 4.53
CA MET A 107 5.88 4.21 3.32
C MET A 107 4.57 3.45 3.19
N ASP A 108 4.57 2.16 3.49
CA ASP A 108 3.37 1.32 3.40
C ASP A 108 2.30 1.78 4.40
N TYR A 109 2.64 1.93 5.67
CA TYR A 109 1.72 2.43 6.69
C TYR A 109 1.25 3.86 6.43
N LEU A 110 2.17 4.74 5.99
CA LEU A 110 1.86 6.14 5.65
C LEU A 110 0.84 6.22 4.51
N LEU A 111 1.10 5.50 3.41
CA LEU A 111 0.26 5.54 2.22
C LEU A 111 -1.11 4.89 2.47
N CYS A 112 -1.15 3.74 3.15
CA CYS A 112 -2.39 3.09 3.52
C CYS A 112 -3.24 3.95 4.45
N SER A 113 -2.63 4.56 5.47
CA SER A 113 -3.34 5.47 6.38
C SER A 113 -3.84 6.73 5.67
N ALA A 114 -3.02 7.31 4.77
CA ALA A 114 -3.42 8.45 3.97
C ALA A 114 -4.62 8.12 3.07
N SER A 115 -4.65 6.94 2.44
CA SER A 115 -5.79 6.48 1.64
C SER A 115 -7.07 6.35 2.48
N VAL A 116 -6.99 5.77 3.67
CA VAL A 116 -8.15 5.67 4.60
C VAL A 116 -8.66 7.05 4.99
N PHE A 117 -7.78 7.96 5.41
CA PHE A 117 -8.18 9.33 5.77
C PHE A 117 -8.76 10.09 4.58
N ASN A 118 -8.26 9.88 3.37
CA ASN A 118 -8.84 10.46 2.15
C ASN A 118 -10.27 9.98 1.89
N ILE A 119 -10.55 8.70 2.09
CA ILE A 119 -11.90 8.15 1.97
C ILE A 119 -12.84 8.80 2.99
N VAL A 120 -12.38 8.99 4.23
CA VAL A 120 -13.15 9.70 5.26
C VAL A 120 -13.44 11.14 4.85
N LEU A 121 -12.42 11.87 4.33
CA LEU A 121 -12.60 13.25 3.86
C LEU A 121 -13.57 13.34 2.68
N ILE A 122 -13.49 12.43 1.72
CA ILE A 122 -14.40 12.35 0.58
C ILE A 122 -15.85 12.11 1.07
N SER A 123 -16.02 11.15 1.96
CA SER A 123 -17.33 10.82 2.53
C SER A 123 -17.93 12.01 3.29
N TYR A 124 -17.12 12.70 4.09
CA TYR A 124 -17.53 13.90 4.80
C TYR A 124 -17.89 15.06 3.85
N ASP A 125 -17.09 15.28 2.81
CA ASP A 125 -17.37 16.31 1.79
C ASP A 125 -18.67 16.03 1.05
N ARG A 126 -18.95 14.76 0.70
CA ARG A 126 -20.21 14.35 0.10
C ARG A 126 -21.41 14.54 1.03
N PHE A 127 -21.26 14.16 2.29
CA PHE A 127 -22.29 14.39 3.32
C PHE A 127 -22.63 15.88 3.44
N LEU A 128 -21.62 16.75 3.52
CA LEU A 128 -21.83 18.21 3.57
C LEU A 128 -22.46 18.76 2.31
N SER A 129 -22.11 18.21 1.13
CA SER A 129 -22.68 18.64 -0.14
C SER A 129 -24.19 18.36 -0.22
N VAL A 130 -24.62 17.22 0.30
CA VAL A 130 -26.04 16.84 0.35
C VAL A 130 -26.81 17.68 1.38
N THR A 131 -26.26 17.84 2.58
CA THR A 131 -26.92 18.55 3.67
C THR A 131 -26.98 20.07 3.47
N ARG A 132 -25.99 20.65 2.77
CA ARG A 132 -25.89 22.09 2.49
C ARG A 132 -26.45 22.54 1.14
N ALA A 133 -27.08 21.65 0.39
CA ALA A 133 -27.66 21.96 -0.93
C ALA A 133 -28.71 23.10 -0.92
N VAL A 134 -29.09 23.56 0.26
CA VAL A 134 -30.12 24.60 0.48
C VAL A 134 -29.57 26.03 0.67
N SER A 135 -28.23 26.22 0.73
CA SER A 135 -27.64 27.52 1.06
C SER A 135 -26.94 28.20 -0.12
N THR A 136 -27.52 29.29 -0.57
CA THR A 136 -27.18 30.09 -1.77
C THR A 136 -25.95 31.00 -1.63
N VAL A 137 -24.86 30.60 -1.02
CA VAL A 137 -23.66 31.46 -0.89
C VAL A 137 -22.45 30.84 -1.62
N LYS A 138 -22.58 30.74 -2.96
CA LYS A 138 -21.70 29.93 -3.78
C LYS A 138 -20.46 30.63 -4.37
N TYR A 139 -20.39 31.95 -4.40
CA TYR A 139 -19.37 32.63 -5.25
C TYR A 139 -18.11 33.14 -4.53
N ARG A 140 -18.14 33.40 -3.24
CA ARG A 140 -16.96 33.82 -2.47
C ARG A 140 -16.14 32.68 -1.90
N ALA A 141 -16.69 31.48 -1.92
CA ALA A 141 -16.14 30.29 -1.29
C ALA A 141 -15.06 29.58 -2.12
N GLN A 142 -15.02 29.71 -3.45
CA GLN A 142 -14.22 28.82 -4.30
C GLN A 142 -12.70 28.99 -4.12
N ARG A 143 -12.19 30.20 -3.95
CA ARG A 143 -10.75 30.44 -3.74
C ARG A 143 -10.28 29.96 -2.36
N ASN A 144 -11.12 30.14 -1.34
CA ASN A 144 -10.85 29.65 0.02
C ASN A 144 -11.05 28.13 0.13
N MET A 145 -11.94 27.55 -0.70
CA MET A 145 -12.20 26.11 -0.74
C MET A 145 -10.97 25.30 -1.18
N THR A 146 -10.28 25.73 -2.24
CA THR A 146 -9.06 25.05 -2.72
C THR A 146 -7.97 25.06 -1.65
N ARG A 147 -7.77 26.21 -0.99
CA ARG A 147 -6.77 26.34 0.09
C ARG A 147 -7.11 25.43 1.26
N HIS A 148 -8.40 25.34 1.65
CA HIS A 148 -8.84 24.43 2.71
C HIS A 148 -8.71 22.96 2.31
N ALA A 149 -8.95 22.61 1.05
CA ALA A 149 -8.73 21.25 0.56
C ALA A 149 -7.26 20.85 0.66
N VAL A 150 -6.35 21.72 0.17
CA VAL A 150 -4.91 21.47 0.24
C VAL A 150 -4.42 21.36 1.69
N LEU A 151 -4.91 22.23 2.59
CA LEU A 151 -4.56 22.15 4.01
C LEU A 151 -5.02 20.82 4.65
N LYS A 152 -6.21 20.34 4.32
CA LYS A 152 -6.70 19.05 4.79
C LYS A 152 -5.87 17.89 4.25
N MET A 153 -5.47 17.95 2.97
CA MET A 153 -4.57 16.96 2.38
C MET A 153 -3.22 16.91 3.09
N VAL A 154 -2.58 18.07 3.30
CA VAL A 154 -1.31 18.15 4.04
C VAL A 154 -1.47 17.62 5.47
N ALA A 155 -2.57 17.99 6.15
CA ALA A 155 -2.85 17.51 7.50
C ALA A 155 -2.99 15.98 7.56
N VAL A 156 -3.61 15.35 6.56
CA VAL A 156 -3.72 13.88 6.44
C VAL A 156 -2.34 13.24 6.35
N TRP A 157 -1.46 13.75 5.50
CA TRP A 157 -0.11 13.22 5.36
C TRP A 157 0.73 13.38 6.63
N VAL A 158 0.66 14.55 7.25
CA VAL A 158 1.36 14.83 8.51
C VAL A 158 0.84 13.93 9.63
N LEU A 159 -0.48 13.79 9.76
CA LEU A 159 -1.10 12.94 10.78
C LEU A 159 -0.73 11.46 10.58
N ALA A 160 -0.81 10.96 9.34
CA ALA A 160 -0.43 9.58 9.03
C ALA A 160 1.06 9.32 9.33
N PHE A 161 1.95 10.26 8.98
CA PHE A 161 3.38 10.16 9.31
C PHE A 161 3.63 10.18 10.82
N LEU A 162 2.97 11.07 11.57
CA LEU A 162 3.16 11.17 13.02
C LEU A 162 2.65 9.93 13.77
N LEU A 163 1.65 9.23 13.23
CA LEU A 163 1.12 8.00 13.84
C LEU A 163 2.14 6.85 13.79
N TYR A 164 2.83 6.68 12.66
CA TYR A 164 3.64 5.48 12.42
C TYR A 164 5.13 5.77 12.20
N GLY A 165 5.47 6.90 11.57
CA GLY A 165 6.83 7.23 11.18
C GLY A 165 7.83 7.21 12.32
N PRO A 166 7.63 8.01 13.39
CA PRO A 166 8.55 8.06 14.53
C PRO A 166 8.66 6.71 15.24
N ALA A 167 7.55 6.00 15.41
CA ALA A 167 7.54 4.69 16.04
C ALA A 167 8.41 3.69 15.27
N ILE A 168 8.24 3.57 13.96
CA ILE A 168 8.99 2.63 13.12
C ILE A 168 10.48 3.03 13.00
N MET A 169 10.75 4.33 12.85
CA MET A 169 12.13 4.82 12.62
C MET A 169 13.01 4.75 13.86
N PHE A 170 12.46 5.05 15.04
CA PHE A 170 13.22 5.21 16.27
C PHE A 170 13.11 4.05 17.26
N TRP A 171 12.30 3.03 16.96
CA TRP A 171 12.07 1.89 17.85
C TRP A 171 13.37 1.23 18.33
N GLU A 172 14.27 0.90 17.43
CA GLU A 172 15.55 0.27 17.77
C GLU A 172 16.42 1.17 18.65
N SER A 173 16.33 2.50 18.48
CA SER A 173 17.07 3.46 19.31
C SER A 173 16.51 3.55 20.74
N VAL A 174 15.21 3.31 20.91
CA VAL A 174 14.52 3.37 22.20
C VAL A 174 14.69 2.06 22.98
N VAL A 175 14.57 0.91 22.30
CA VAL A 175 14.64 -0.43 22.90
C VAL A 175 16.08 -0.92 23.01
N GLY A 176 17.01 -0.34 22.25
CA GLY A 176 18.45 -0.69 22.28
C GLY A 176 18.79 -2.03 21.63
N GLN A 177 17.82 -2.73 21.06
CA GLN A 177 18.01 -4.02 20.39
C GLN A 177 17.16 -4.12 19.13
N SER A 178 17.74 -4.73 18.09
CA SER A 178 17.01 -5.10 16.88
C SER A 178 16.22 -6.38 17.15
N VAL A 179 14.89 -6.23 17.27
CA VAL A 179 13.97 -7.35 17.53
C VAL A 179 13.69 -8.15 16.26
N VAL A 180 13.81 -7.50 15.08
CA VAL A 180 13.49 -8.12 13.80
C VAL A 180 14.73 -8.78 13.19
N PRO A 181 14.64 -10.08 12.81
CA PRO A 181 15.74 -10.77 12.13
C PRO A 181 16.13 -10.07 10.82
N SER A 182 17.39 -10.18 10.41
CA SER A 182 17.92 -9.50 9.21
C SER A 182 17.30 -9.95 7.88
N HIS A 183 16.64 -11.09 7.87
CA HIS A 183 15.98 -11.70 6.70
C HIS A 183 14.45 -11.60 6.72
N GLU A 184 13.90 -10.88 7.70
CA GLU A 184 12.47 -10.61 7.83
C GLU A 184 12.22 -9.11 7.87
N CYS A 185 11.02 -8.70 7.49
CA CYS A 185 10.61 -7.31 7.52
C CYS A 185 9.15 -7.22 7.99
N TYR A 186 8.98 -6.86 9.26
CA TYR A 186 7.69 -6.63 9.89
C TYR A 186 7.81 -5.64 11.05
N THR A 187 6.68 -5.12 11.49
CA THR A 187 6.60 -4.33 12.72
C THR A 187 6.40 -5.26 13.91
N PRO A 188 7.19 -5.14 14.98
CA PRO A 188 6.94 -5.89 16.22
C PRO A 188 5.53 -5.59 16.79
N ASP A 189 4.86 -6.62 17.30
CA ASP A 189 3.47 -6.52 17.80
C ASP A 189 3.26 -5.50 18.93
N ASN A 190 4.33 -5.13 19.61
CA ASN A 190 4.32 -4.17 20.72
C ASN A 190 4.51 -2.71 20.26
N LEU A 191 4.62 -2.46 18.97
CA LEU A 191 4.87 -1.13 18.42
C LEU A 191 3.58 -0.40 18.03
N LEU A 192 2.55 -1.14 17.69
CA LEU A 192 1.24 -0.68 17.24
C LEU A 192 0.13 -1.20 18.15
#